data_41ef484c799eb20d9cb82819e8c62173
#
_entry.id   41ef484c799eb20d9cb82819e8c62173
#
_cell.length_a   1.000
_cell.length_b   1.000
_cell.length_c   1.000
_cell.angle_alpha   90.00
_cell.angle_beta   90.00
_cell.angle_gamma   90.00
#
_symmetry.space_group_name_H-M   'P 1'
#
loop_
_entity.id
_entity.type
_entity.pdbx_description
1 polymer ?
#
loop_
_entity_poly.entity_id
_entity_poly.type
_entity_poly.pdbx_seq_one_letter_code
_entity_poly.pdbx_strand_id
1 'polypeptide(L)'
;MCGLFGFSDTSRCLSPTQVRQLTRALAVSSMVRGTDATGIAYNTKNWLRIYKRAEKASRVLLLPPSGTHTVMGHVRMTTQGSAQFNYNNHPFPGELNGHRANTSPDFALAHNGVLSNDQTLRHKMHLPPARIETDSYVAVQMLQAIGALDLPALKEVAEQLEGTFTLTLLDRQDTLYFVRGNSPLYLVEFPRLGLFVYASTADILQDAVSRIDFLQTQLYSLIWLEEGEILSLSSDGQMEMLLFNTSRLRNDSYALWDLPCRKLAYAGKAVSDVLLNTALNMGYEEEDIAILTACGYCDDEIEELLQDSELFRAALQESYYDYAYHGGGY
;
A
#
# COMPACT_ATOMS: atom_id res chain seq x y z
N MET A 1 3.15 -6.97 11.04
CA MET A 1 3.26 -5.65 10.34
C MET A 1 1.86 -5.19 9.96
N CYS A 2 1.59 -3.89 10.00
CA CYS A 2 0.30 -3.33 9.64
C CYS A 2 -0.01 -3.46 8.13
N GLY A 3 -1.28 -3.32 7.74
CA GLY A 3 -1.71 -3.32 6.34
C GLY A 3 -2.46 -2.04 5.99
N LEU A 4 -2.01 -1.38 4.92
CA LEU A 4 -2.70 -0.27 4.27
C LEU A 4 -3.56 -0.84 3.14
N PHE A 5 -4.73 -0.28 2.93
CA PHE A 5 -5.61 -0.62 1.81
C PHE A 5 -6.57 0.53 1.49
N GLY A 6 -7.11 0.54 0.29
CA GLY A 6 -8.14 1.49 -0.07
C GLY A 6 -8.34 1.61 -1.57
N PHE A 7 -9.13 2.58 -1.96
CA PHE A 7 -9.43 2.88 -3.37
C PHE A 7 -9.92 4.31 -3.55
N SER A 8 -9.86 4.79 -4.80
CA SER A 8 -10.50 6.01 -5.28
C SER A 8 -11.27 5.71 -6.57
N ASP A 9 -12.57 5.93 -6.55
CA ASP A 9 -13.51 5.84 -7.70
C ASP A 9 -13.66 7.23 -8.31
N THR A 10 -12.69 7.63 -9.13
CA THR A 10 -12.61 8.98 -9.72
C THR A 10 -13.71 9.23 -10.75
N SER A 11 -14.16 8.17 -11.44
CA SER A 11 -15.29 8.22 -12.37
C SER A 11 -16.65 8.13 -11.69
N ARG A 12 -16.70 7.88 -10.37
CA ARG A 12 -17.92 7.72 -9.58
C ARG A 12 -18.87 6.67 -10.16
N CYS A 13 -18.30 5.59 -10.71
CA CYS A 13 -19.05 4.55 -11.40
C CYS A 13 -19.52 3.42 -10.47
N LEU A 14 -18.95 3.31 -9.26
CA LEU A 14 -19.31 2.25 -8.34
C LEU A 14 -20.65 2.53 -7.63
N SER A 15 -21.51 1.54 -7.62
CA SER A 15 -22.70 1.56 -6.79
C SER A 15 -22.34 1.48 -5.30
N PRO A 16 -23.21 1.94 -4.38
CA PRO A 16 -22.96 1.83 -2.94
C PRO A 16 -22.69 0.40 -2.47
N THR A 17 -23.29 -0.59 -3.12
CA THR A 17 -23.04 -2.00 -2.83
C THR A 17 -21.62 -2.42 -3.24
N GLN A 18 -21.16 -2.02 -4.42
CA GLN A 18 -19.80 -2.29 -4.90
C GLN A 18 -18.74 -1.61 -4.04
N VAL A 19 -18.96 -0.36 -3.61
CA VAL A 19 -18.09 0.35 -2.65
C VAL A 19 -17.93 -0.45 -1.36
N ARG A 20 -19.03 -0.97 -0.79
CA ARG A 20 -19.00 -1.79 0.43
C ARG A 20 -18.32 -3.14 0.21
N GLN A 21 -18.60 -3.79 -0.92
CA GLN A 21 -17.97 -5.06 -1.28
C GLN A 21 -16.44 -4.89 -1.40
N LEU A 22 -15.99 -3.88 -2.13
CA LEU A 22 -14.58 -3.59 -2.32
C LEU A 22 -13.89 -3.22 -1.00
N THR A 23 -14.51 -2.35 -0.18
CA THR A 23 -14.00 -2.01 1.15
C THR A 23 -13.82 -3.26 2.01
N ARG A 24 -14.82 -4.16 2.02
CA ARG A 24 -14.77 -5.38 2.82
C ARG A 24 -13.73 -6.36 2.30
N ALA A 25 -13.66 -6.57 0.98
CA ALA A 25 -12.69 -7.47 0.37
C ALA A 25 -11.26 -7.03 0.72
N LEU A 26 -10.91 -5.77 0.48
CA LEU A 26 -9.60 -5.20 0.80
C LEU A 26 -9.25 -5.32 2.29
N ALA A 27 -10.19 -5.00 3.18
CA ALA A 27 -9.98 -5.10 4.62
C ALA A 27 -9.73 -6.55 5.06
N VAL A 28 -10.53 -7.51 4.56
CA VAL A 28 -10.40 -8.93 4.92
C VAL A 28 -9.11 -9.52 4.36
N SER A 29 -8.77 -9.24 3.10
CA SER A 29 -7.52 -9.70 2.49
C SER A 29 -6.29 -9.13 3.21
N SER A 30 -6.39 -7.90 3.73
CA SER A 30 -5.31 -7.27 4.51
C SER A 30 -5.08 -7.89 5.89
N MET A 31 -5.99 -8.75 6.40
CA MET A 31 -5.85 -9.38 7.73
C MET A 31 -4.58 -10.22 7.90
N VAL A 32 -3.97 -10.67 6.82
CA VAL A 32 -2.66 -11.36 6.85
C VAL A 32 -1.56 -10.48 7.47
N ARG A 33 -1.77 -9.15 7.51
CA ARG A 33 -0.82 -8.20 8.08
C ARG A 33 -1.19 -7.70 9.48
N GLY A 34 -2.42 -7.90 9.93
CA GLY A 34 -2.83 -7.48 11.26
C GLY A 34 -4.29 -7.76 11.57
N THR A 35 -4.56 -8.14 12.81
CA THR A 35 -5.89 -8.54 13.28
C THR A 35 -6.32 -7.84 14.56
N ASP A 36 -5.51 -6.94 15.11
CA ASP A 36 -5.75 -6.32 16.42
C ASP A 36 -6.78 -5.19 16.36
N ALA A 37 -6.78 -4.46 15.24
CA ALA A 37 -7.76 -3.41 15.00
C ALA A 37 -7.94 -3.18 13.49
N THR A 38 -9.11 -2.65 13.12
CA THR A 38 -9.45 -2.26 11.75
C THR A 38 -10.06 -0.88 11.76
N GLY A 39 -9.66 -0.05 10.80
CA GLY A 39 -10.23 1.28 10.63
C GLY A 39 -10.27 1.71 9.16
N ILE A 40 -11.22 2.58 8.86
CA ILE A 40 -11.36 3.24 7.57
C ILE A 40 -11.60 4.73 7.73
N ALA A 41 -11.18 5.50 6.74
CA ALA A 41 -11.55 6.90 6.56
C ALA A 41 -12.19 7.07 5.18
N TYR A 42 -13.19 7.94 5.10
CA TYR A 42 -13.93 8.25 3.88
C TYR A 42 -14.64 9.59 4.00
N ASN A 43 -14.95 10.24 2.88
CA ASN A 43 -15.73 11.46 2.87
C ASN A 43 -17.22 11.21 2.67
N THR A 44 -18.03 12.04 3.30
CA THR A 44 -19.47 12.15 3.08
C THR A 44 -19.82 13.61 2.83
N LYS A 45 -20.21 13.95 1.63
CA LYS A 45 -20.45 15.34 1.22
C LYS A 45 -19.22 16.22 1.52
N ASN A 46 -19.19 16.92 2.63
CA ASN A 46 -18.05 17.79 3.02
C ASN A 46 -17.44 17.39 4.36
N TRP A 47 -17.64 16.14 4.79
CA TRP A 47 -17.18 15.66 6.09
C TRP A 47 -16.30 14.44 5.94
N LEU A 48 -15.05 14.54 6.36
CA LEU A 48 -14.17 13.39 6.53
C LEU A 48 -14.63 12.60 7.77
N ARG A 49 -14.87 11.33 7.60
CA ARG A 49 -15.31 10.40 8.65
C ARG A 49 -14.25 9.33 8.88
N ILE A 50 -14.00 9.03 10.13
CA ILE A 50 -13.12 7.93 10.54
C ILE A 50 -13.93 6.96 11.38
N TYR A 51 -13.95 5.70 10.97
CA TYR A 51 -14.55 4.61 11.70
C TYR A 51 -13.49 3.55 12.00
N LYS A 52 -13.30 3.20 13.26
CA LYS A 52 -12.30 2.21 13.68
C LYS A 52 -12.75 1.41 14.91
N ARG A 53 -12.32 0.16 14.98
CA ARG A 53 -12.61 -0.78 16.03
C ARG A 53 -11.38 -1.60 16.40
N ALA A 54 -11.22 -1.91 17.68
CA ALA A 54 -10.24 -2.84 18.23
C ALA A 54 -10.68 -4.29 17.94
N GLU A 55 -10.81 -4.62 16.66
CA GLU A 55 -11.31 -5.91 16.16
C GLU A 55 -10.75 -6.20 14.77
N LYS A 56 -10.62 -7.50 14.44
CA LYS A 56 -10.19 -7.92 13.10
C LYS A 56 -11.23 -7.60 12.03
N ALA A 57 -10.80 -7.33 10.81
CA ALA A 57 -11.65 -6.85 9.71
C ALA A 57 -12.84 -7.77 9.41
N SER A 58 -12.70 -9.07 9.57
CA SER A 58 -13.80 -10.03 9.34
C SER A 58 -14.99 -9.85 10.31
N ARG A 59 -14.77 -9.22 11.47
CA ARG A 59 -15.79 -8.95 12.50
C ARG A 59 -16.28 -7.50 12.51
N VAL A 60 -15.58 -6.60 11.83
CA VAL A 60 -15.97 -5.18 11.76
C VAL A 60 -16.97 -4.98 10.64
N LEU A 61 -18.05 -4.27 10.93
CA LEU A 61 -19.05 -3.89 9.92
C LEU A 61 -18.60 -2.59 9.24
N LEU A 62 -17.93 -2.73 8.09
CA LEU A 62 -17.46 -1.62 7.27
C LEU A 62 -18.52 -1.25 6.26
N LEU A 63 -19.27 -0.19 6.53
CA LEU A 63 -20.39 0.28 5.71
C LEU A 63 -20.24 1.75 5.33
N PRO A 64 -19.34 2.08 4.38
CA PRO A 64 -19.32 3.42 3.81
C PRO A 64 -20.72 3.77 3.27
N PRO A 65 -21.24 4.97 3.55
CA PRO A 65 -22.56 5.38 3.09
C PRO A 65 -22.60 5.61 1.58
N SER A 66 -23.82 5.76 1.04
CA SER A 66 -23.99 6.16 -0.36
C SER A 66 -23.34 7.51 -0.63
N GLY A 67 -22.68 7.64 -1.78
CA GLY A 67 -21.92 8.83 -2.18
C GLY A 67 -20.48 8.88 -1.66
N THR A 68 -19.99 7.79 -1.05
CA THR A 68 -18.57 7.59 -0.80
C THR A 68 -17.91 7.13 -2.09
N HIS A 69 -16.83 7.81 -2.49
CA HIS A 69 -16.04 7.50 -3.70
C HIS A 69 -14.60 7.12 -3.37
N THR A 70 -14.07 7.59 -2.25
CA THR A 70 -12.73 7.29 -1.80
C THR A 70 -12.76 6.68 -0.41
N VAL A 71 -12.02 5.58 -0.22
CA VAL A 71 -11.85 4.91 1.06
C VAL A 71 -10.37 4.67 1.31
N MET A 72 -9.90 5.10 2.47
CA MET A 72 -8.58 4.79 3.00
C MET A 72 -8.75 3.86 4.21
N GLY A 73 -7.99 2.77 4.27
CA GLY A 73 -8.14 1.76 5.30
C GLY A 73 -6.82 1.27 5.89
N HIS A 74 -6.94 0.67 7.08
CA HIS A 74 -5.82 0.11 7.81
C HIS A 74 -6.25 -1.09 8.66
N VAL A 75 -5.42 -2.14 8.65
CA VAL A 75 -5.47 -3.22 9.62
C VAL A 75 -4.21 -3.19 10.48
N ARG A 76 -4.38 -3.29 11.78
CA ARG A 76 -3.30 -3.10 12.75
C ARG A 76 -2.74 -4.43 13.25
N MET A 77 -1.42 -4.51 13.28
CA MET A 77 -0.65 -5.39 14.14
C MET A 77 0.08 -4.51 15.16
N THR A 78 -0.21 -4.69 16.42
CA THR A 78 0.26 -3.80 17.48
C THR A 78 1.75 -3.94 17.72
N THR A 79 2.47 -2.85 17.55
CA THR A 79 3.91 -2.72 17.89
C THR A 79 4.10 -1.80 19.10
N GLN A 80 3.32 -0.71 19.17
CA GLN A 80 3.39 0.28 20.23
C GLN A 80 1.98 0.81 20.56
N GLY A 81 1.67 1.01 21.83
CA GLY A 81 0.36 1.42 22.33
C GLY A 81 -0.69 0.30 22.26
N SER A 82 -1.63 0.26 23.19
CA SER A 82 -2.68 -0.78 23.23
C SER A 82 -3.72 -0.59 22.12
N ALA A 83 -3.98 -1.64 21.33
CA ALA A 83 -5.05 -1.64 20.33
C ALA A 83 -6.46 -1.57 20.93
N GLN A 84 -6.64 -1.93 22.21
CA GLN A 84 -7.93 -1.85 22.89
C GLN A 84 -8.48 -0.41 22.94
N PHE A 85 -7.59 0.58 22.93
CA PHE A 85 -7.96 1.97 22.89
C PHE A 85 -8.04 2.46 21.44
N ASN A 86 -9.24 2.74 20.95
CA ASN A 86 -9.45 3.18 19.57
C ASN A 86 -8.67 4.46 19.18
N TYR A 87 -8.28 5.30 20.14
CA TYR A 87 -7.45 6.46 19.87
C TYR A 87 -6.03 6.07 19.39
N ASN A 88 -5.54 4.87 19.75
CA ASN A 88 -4.26 4.32 19.30
C ASN A 88 -4.34 3.62 17.94
N ASN A 89 -5.54 3.45 17.37
CA ASN A 89 -5.73 2.73 16.10
C ASN A 89 -5.82 3.70 14.93
N HIS A 90 -5.31 3.28 13.78
CA HIS A 90 -5.43 4.02 12.53
C HIS A 90 -6.83 3.90 11.91
N PRO A 91 -7.20 4.85 11.03
CA PRO A 91 -6.52 6.10 10.70
C PRO A 91 -6.59 7.12 11.84
N PHE A 92 -5.59 8.03 11.90
CA PHE A 92 -5.59 9.14 12.84
C PHE A 92 -6.16 10.41 12.20
N PRO A 93 -7.04 11.14 12.90
CA PRO A 93 -7.48 12.45 12.45
C PRO A 93 -6.36 13.48 12.58
N GLY A 94 -6.26 14.39 11.61
CA GLY A 94 -5.44 15.59 11.67
C GLY A 94 -6.24 16.85 11.41
N GLU A 95 -5.88 17.93 12.08
CA GLU A 95 -6.52 19.23 11.98
C GLU A 95 -5.48 20.27 11.56
N LEU A 96 -5.79 21.05 10.52
CA LEU A 96 -4.95 22.14 10.06
C LEU A 96 -5.52 23.47 10.60
N ASN A 97 -4.64 24.42 10.88
CA ASN A 97 -5.03 25.79 11.29
C ASN A 97 -5.89 25.90 12.55
N GLY A 98 -5.72 24.98 13.52
CA GLY A 98 -6.34 25.11 14.84
C GLY A 98 -7.87 25.00 14.86
N HIS A 99 -8.47 24.30 13.90
CA HIS A 99 -9.91 24.04 13.90
C HIS A 99 -10.32 23.27 15.16
N ARG A 100 -11.38 23.74 15.83
CA ARG A 100 -11.83 23.19 17.12
C ARG A 100 -12.55 21.86 16.97
N ALA A 101 -12.47 21.03 18.00
CA ALA A 101 -12.93 19.65 18.18
C ALA A 101 -14.40 19.27 17.77
N ASN A 102 -15.19 20.19 17.24
CA ASN A 102 -16.56 19.93 16.79
C ASN A 102 -16.73 19.94 15.26
N THR A 103 -15.64 19.99 14.53
CA THR A 103 -15.64 19.96 13.06
C THR A 103 -15.05 18.65 12.58
N SER A 104 -15.32 18.30 11.31
CA SER A 104 -14.67 17.18 10.64
C SER A 104 -13.15 17.41 10.64
N PRO A 105 -12.31 16.38 10.85
CA PRO A 105 -10.87 16.50 10.64
C PRO A 105 -10.58 16.95 9.21
N ASP A 106 -9.47 17.65 9.00
CA ASP A 106 -9.05 18.10 7.67
C ASP A 106 -8.43 16.95 6.87
N PHE A 107 -7.79 16.02 7.57
CA PHE A 107 -7.22 14.80 6.96
C PHE A 107 -7.25 13.60 7.91
N ALA A 108 -7.05 12.43 7.34
CA ALA A 108 -6.81 11.18 8.04
C ALA A 108 -5.46 10.62 7.60
N LEU A 109 -4.69 10.01 8.51
CA LEU A 109 -3.39 9.39 8.24
C LEU A 109 -3.37 7.93 8.70
N ALA A 110 -2.85 7.05 7.88
CA ALA A 110 -2.51 5.67 8.24
C ALA A 110 -1.04 5.38 7.89
N HIS A 111 -0.42 4.49 8.68
CA HIS A 111 0.99 4.17 8.60
C HIS A 111 1.21 2.66 8.63
N ASN A 112 2.06 2.18 7.75
CA ASN A 112 2.65 0.85 7.78
C ASN A 112 4.16 0.97 8.00
N GLY A 113 4.64 0.45 9.12
CA GLY A 113 6.04 0.51 9.51
C GLY A 113 6.23 0.76 11.01
N VAL A 114 7.44 1.15 11.39
CA VAL A 114 7.83 1.51 12.76
C VAL A 114 8.80 2.69 12.72
N LEU A 115 8.44 3.80 13.36
CA LEU A 115 9.29 4.97 13.49
C LEU A 115 10.14 4.86 14.77
N SER A 116 11.44 5.13 14.65
CA SER A 116 12.39 5.03 15.76
C SER A 116 12.66 6.35 16.45
N ASN A 117 12.32 7.48 15.84
CA ASN A 117 12.67 8.82 16.34
C ASN A 117 11.47 9.67 16.76
N ASP A 118 10.27 9.09 16.91
CA ASP A 118 9.04 9.81 17.25
C ASP A 118 9.18 10.67 18.52
N GLN A 119 9.79 10.14 19.60
CA GLN A 119 10.02 10.89 20.85
C GLN A 119 11.00 12.04 20.64
N THR A 120 12.05 11.82 19.87
CA THR A 120 13.05 12.86 19.54
C THR A 120 12.39 14.00 18.76
N LEU A 121 11.56 13.68 17.78
CA LEU A 121 10.83 14.68 16.99
C LEU A 121 9.82 15.46 17.84
N ARG A 122 9.05 14.78 18.70
CA ARG A 122 8.12 15.43 19.64
C ARG A 122 8.84 16.46 20.50
N HIS A 123 9.98 16.10 21.04
CA HIS A 123 10.78 16.99 21.88
C HIS A 123 11.41 18.14 21.07
N LYS A 124 12.07 17.83 19.94
CA LYS A 124 12.77 18.81 19.10
C LYS A 124 11.84 19.88 18.53
N MET A 125 10.65 19.48 18.11
CA MET A 125 9.66 20.34 17.49
C MET A 125 8.67 20.96 18.52
N HIS A 126 8.84 20.69 19.82
CA HIS A 126 7.92 21.11 20.87
C HIS A 126 6.46 20.76 20.58
N LEU A 127 6.22 19.55 20.03
CA LEU A 127 4.88 19.09 19.69
C LEU A 127 4.02 18.91 20.95
N PRO A 128 2.73 19.23 20.89
CA PRO A 128 1.86 19.15 22.05
C PRO A 128 1.75 17.71 22.56
N PRO A 129 1.60 17.52 23.90
CA PRO A 129 1.40 16.20 24.45
C PRO A 129 0.11 15.57 23.91
N ALA A 130 0.16 14.27 23.59
CA ALA A 130 -0.98 13.53 23.11
C ALA A 130 -1.18 12.25 23.95
N ARG A 131 -2.44 11.85 24.13
CA ARG A 131 -2.77 10.55 24.74
C ARG A 131 -2.51 9.37 23.81
N ILE A 132 -2.27 9.64 22.53
CA ILE A 132 -2.00 8.63 21.50
C ILE A 132 -0.55 8.16 21.69
N GLU A 133 -0.40 6.86 21.92
CA GLU A 133 0.87 6.23 22.30
C GLU A 133 1.67 5.69 21.12
N THR A 134 1.08 5.66 19.92
CA THR A 134 1.76 5.14 18.71
C THR A 134 2.79 6.13 18.18
N ASP A 135 3.88 5.58 17.68
CA ASP A 135 4.95 6.30 16.97
C ASP A 135 4.41 7.10 15.78
N SER A 136 3.51 6.51 15.02
CA SER A 136 2.91 7.08 13.80
C SER A 136 2.26 8.45 14.01
N TYR A 137 1.76 8.75 15.22
CA TYR A 137 1.03 9.98 15.48
C TYR A 137 1.92 11.23 15.40
N VAL A 138 3.24 11.08 15.52
CA VAL A 138 4.17 12.19 15.33
C VAL A 138 4.05 12.82 13.94
N ALA A 139 3.83 12.03 12.90
CA ALA A 139 3.64 12.55 11.53
C ALA A 139 2.37 13.43 11.41
N VAL A 140 1.29 13.04 12.10
CA VAL A 140 0.08 13.90 12.19
C VAL A 140 0.40 15.23 12.87
N GLN A 141 1.08 15.18 14.02
CA GLN A 141 1.43 16.37 14.79
C GLN A 141 2.36 17.31 14.01
N MET A 142 3.29 16.75 13.22
CA MET A 142 4.18 17.54 12.36
C MET A 142 3.39 18.27 11.26
N LEU A 143 2.47 17.59 10.56
CA LEU A 143 1.59 18.23 9.56
C LEU A 143 0.70 19.31 10.20
N GLN A 144 0.18 19.07 11.39
CA GLN A 144 -0.58 20.07 12.16
C GLN A 144 0.27 21.29 12.51
N ALA A 145 1.54 21.09 12.86
CA ALA A 145 2.48 22.19 13.17
C ALA A 145 2.86 22.98 11.90
N ILE A 146 3.01 22.33 10.76
CA ILE A 146 3.22 22.96 9.46
C ILE A 146 1.97 23.75 9.03
N GLY A 147 0.78 23.23 9.34
CA GLY A 147 -0.51 23.86 9.01
C GLY A 147 -0.95 23.64 7.56
N ALA A 148 -0.34 22.69 6.85
CA ALA A 148 -0.65 22.35 5.46
C ALA A 148 -0.65 20.84 5.22
N LEU A 149 -1.41 20.40 4.21
CA LEU A 149 -1.35 19.05 3.65
C LEU A 149 -1.22 19.19 2.13
N ASP A 150 0.00 19.14 1.66
CA ASP A 150 0.40 19.16 0.25
C ASP A 150 1.71 18.39 0.07
N LEU A 151 2.16 18.24 -1.16
CA LEU A 151 3.40 17.49 -1.45
C LEU A 151 4.64 18.09 -0.76
N PRO A 152 4.85 19.42 -0.71
CA PRO A 152 5.95 20.03 0.05
C PRO A 152 5.90 19.74 1.55
N ALA A 153 4.74 19.84 2.19
CA ALA A 153 4.56 19.53 3.62
C ALA A 153 4.83 18.05 3.91
N LEU A 154 4.34 17.16 3.06
CA LEU A 154 4.59 15.72 3.17
C LEU A 154 6.08 15.39 2.99
N LYS A 155 6.78 16.06 2.07
CA LYS A 155 8.24 15.95 1.90
C LYS A 155 8.97 16.39 3.17
N GLU A 156 8.63 17.52 3.74
CA GLU A 156 9.25 18.03 4.96
C GLU A 156 9.09 17.04 6.12
N VAL A 157 7.91 16.44 6.26
CA VAL A 157 7.64 15.40 7.26
C VAL A 157 8.45 14.14 6.96
N ALA A 158 8.38 13.60 5.74
CA ALA A 158 9.02 12.34 5.37
C ALA A 158 10.54 12.38 5.56
N GLU A 159 11.18 13.51 5.24
CA GLU A 159 12.64 13.70 5.38
C GLU A 159 13.13 13.78 6.83
N GLN A 160 12.22 13.95 7.81
CA GLN A 160 12.56 13.95 9.22
C GLN A 160 12.29 12.62 9.92
N LEU A 161 11.48 11.74 9.33
CA LEU A 161 11.15 10.44 9.90
C LEU A 161 12.34 9.47 9.78
N GLU A 162 12.57 8.68 10.84
CA GLU A 162 13.57 7.62 10.90
C GLU A 162 12.89 6.29 11.21
N GLY A 163 13.30 5.24 10.52
CA GLY A 163 12.75 3.90 10.69
C GLY A 163 12.23 3.31 9.39
N THR A 164 11.15 2.56 9.48
CA THR A 164 10.45 2.01 8.32
C THR A 164 9.07 2.64 8.21
N PHE A 165 8.68 3.07 7.03
CA PHE A 165 7.33 3.62 6.85
C PHE A 165 6.84 3.58 5.40
N THR A 166 5.56 3.52 5.26
CA THR A 166 4.75 4.04 4.16
C THR A 166 3.51 4.66 4.77
N LEU A 167 3.20 5.89 4.35
CA LEU A 167 2.04 6.62 4.84
C LEU A 167 0.99 6.71 3.74
N THR A 168 -0.27 6.61 4.12
CA THR A 168 -1.40 7.01 3.28
C THR A 168 -2.21 8.07 4.00
N LEU A 169 -2.62 9.10 3.26
CA LEU A 169 -3.45 10.17 3.81
C LEU A 169 -4.65 10.41 2.90
N LEU A 170 -5.76 10.82 3.49
CA LEU A 170 -6.99 11.21 2.81
C LEU A 170 -7.41 12.57 3.33
N ASP A 171 -7.60 13.54 2.44
CA ASP A 171 -8.12 14.86 2.78
C ASP A 171 -9.65 14.95 2.60
N ARG A 172 -10.20 16.14 2.87
CA ARG A 172 -11.64 16.42 2.75
C ARG A 172 -12.13 16.57 1.30
N GLN A 173 -11.21 16.66 0.34
CA GLN A 173 -11.46 16.80 -1.09
C GLN A 173 -11.41 15.47 -1.84
N ASP A 174 -11.30 14.35 -1.12
CA ASP A 174 -11.08 13.01 -1.67
C ASP A 174 -9.71 12.83 -2.37
N THR A 175 -8.72 13.67 -2.03
CA THR A 175 -7.35 13.45 -2.47
C THR A 175 -6.69 12.41 -1.59
N LEU A 176 -6.15 11.37 -2.21
CA LEU A 176 -5.28 10.38 -1.57
C LEU A 176 -3.82 10.80 -1.76
N TYR A 177 -3.07 10.75 -0.68
CA TYR A 177 -1.62 10.93 -0.72
C TYR A 177 -0.94 9.63 -0.29
N PHE A 178 0.11 9.30 -1.01
CA PHE A 178 0.96 8.14 -0.74
C PHE A 178 2.39 8.62 -0.54
N VAL A 179 2.96 8.38 0.64
CA VAL A 179 4.37 8.66 0.93
C VAL A 179 5.09 7.33 1.00
N ARG A 180 5.81 6.98 -0.06
CA ARG A 180 6.48 5.69 -0.19
C ARG A 180 7.88 5.75 0.43
N GLY A 181 7.98 5.32 1.69
CA GLY A 181 9.26 4.96 2.29
C GLY A 181 9.66 3.53 1.90
N ASN A 182 10.28 2.81 2.82
CA ASN A 182 10.78 1.45 2.60
C ASN A 182 9.79 0.33 2.99
N SER A 183 8.56 0.65 3.42
CA SER A 183 7.50 -0.35 3.63
C SER A 183 6.66 -0.49 2.36
N PRO A 184 6.19 -1.71 2.02
CA PRO A 184 5.58 -1.97 0.71
C PRO A 184 4.24 -1.28 0.51
N LEU A 185 3.97 -0.93 -0.76
CA LEU A 185 2.68 -0.43 -1.24
C LEU A 185 2.52 -0.75 -2.73
N TYR A 186 1.36 -1.27 -3.08
CA TYR A 186 0.96 -1.56 -4.46
C TYR A 186 -0.28 -0.75 -4.80
N LEU A 187 -0.23 -0.03 -5.91
CA LEU A 187 -1.32 0.78 -6.44
C LEU A 187 -1.60 0.34 -7.88
N VAL A 188 -2.84 0.05 -8.18
CA VAL A 188 -3.29 -0.29 -9.55
C VAL A 188 -4.41 0.63 -10.00
N GLU A 189 -4.44 0.87 -11.29
CA GLU A 189 -5.54 1.57 -11.96
C GLU A 189 -6.33 0.58 -12.82
N PHE A 190 -7.64 0.66 -12.75
CA PHE A 190 -8.59 0.04 -13.68
C PHE A 190 -9.10 1.14 -14.63
N PRO A 191 -8.43 1.38 -15.80
CA PRO A 191 -8.65 2.58 -16.60
C PRO A 191 -10.09 2.69 -17.13
N ARG A 192 -10.73 1.55 -17.44
CA ARG A 192 -12.14 1.54 -17.94
C ARG A 192 -13.15 1.98 -16.88
N LEU A 193 -12.78 1.89 -15.61
CA LEU A 193 -13.64 2.25 -14.49
C LEU A 193 -13.24 3.58 -13.86
N GLY A 194 -12.05 4.13 -14.19
CA GLY A 194 -11.46 5.25 -13.45
C GLY A 194 -11.33 4.92 -11.95
N LEU A 195 -10.99 3.67 -11.65
CA LEU A 195 -10.89 3.15 -10.30
C LEU A 195 -9.43 2.85 -9.97
N PHE A 196 -8.93 3.46 -8.90
CA PHE A 196 -7.62 3.19 -8.34
C PHE A 196 -7.78 2.35 -7.07
N VAL A 197 -7.01 1.28 -6.95
CA VAL A 197 -7.06 0.37 -5.79
C VAL A 197 -5.65 0.14 -5.28
N TYR A 198 -5.46 0.19 -3.96
CA TYR A 198 -4.16 -0.05 -3.37
C TYR A 198 -4.22 -0.99 -2.16
N ALA A 199 -3.11 -1.67 -1.92
CA ALA A 199 -2.87 -2.47 -0.73
C ALA A 199 -1.38 -2.51 -0.41
N SER A 200 -1.02 -2.93 0.80
CA SER A 200 0.38 -3.05 1.21
C SER A 200 1.18 -4.05 0.38
N THR A 201 0.57 -5.13 -0.11
CA THR A 201 1.26 -6.13 -0.95
C THR A 201 0.42 -6.51 -2.16
N ALA A 202 1.08 -7.04 -3.20
CA ALA A 202 0.44 -7.53 -4.41
C ALA A 202 -0.57 -8.64 -4.10
N ASP A 203 -0.21 -9.59 -3.23
CA ASP A 203 -1.05 -10.72 -2.86
C ASP A 203 -2.36 -10.28 -2.21
N ILE A 204 -2.31 -9.28 -1.32
CA ILE A 204 -3.51 -8.70 -0.70
C ILE A 204 -4.42 -8.12 -1.78
N LEU A 205 -3.84 -7.38 -2.72
CA LEU A 205 -4.58 -6.74 -3.78
C LEU A 205 -5.19 -7.78 -4.72
N GLN A 206 -4.43 -8.79 -5.09
CA GLN A 206 -4.87 -9.88 -5.94
C GLN A 206 -5.99 -10.71 -5.28
N ASP A 207 -5.83 -11.07 -3.98
CA ASP A 207 -6.87 -11.78 -3.24
C ASP A 207 -8.16 -10.92 -3.15
N ALA A 208 -8.03 -9.63 -2.85
CA ALA A 208 -9.19 -8.73 -2.79
C ALA A 208 -9.92 -8.62 -4.14
N VAL A 209 -9.18 -8.42 -5.23
CA VAL A 209 -9.73 -8.30 -6.60
C VAL A 209 -10.41 -9.60 -7.01
N SER A 210 -9.82 -10.78 -6.68
CA SER A 210 -10.41 -12.09 -7.00
C SER A 210 -11.77 -12.33 -6.35
N ARG A 211 -12.09 -11.62 -5.27
CA ARG A 211 -13.38 -11.71 -4.55
C ARG A 211 -14.46 -10.79 -5.12
N ILE A 212 -14.13 -9.97 -6.14
CA ILE A 212 -14.99 -8.92 -6.66
C ILE A 212 -15.31 -9.20 -8.13
N ASP A 213 -16.47 -9.79 -8.40
CA ASP A 213 -16.86 -10.26 -9.73
C ASP A 213 -16.71 -9.20 -10.83
N PHE A 214 -17.07 -7.94 -10.55
CA PHE A 214 -16.99 -6.87 -11.55
C PHE A 214 -15.55 -6.42 -11.85
N LEU A 215 -14.55 -6.80 -11.03
CA LEU A 215 -13.14 -6.51 -11.25
C LEU A 215 -12.39 -7.67 -11.94
N GLN A 216 -12.84 -8.91 -11.78
CA GLN A 216 -12.14 -10.10 -12.31
C GLN A 216 -11.92 -10.05 -13.83
N THR A 217 -12.82 -9.41 -14.56
CA THR A 217 -12.77 -9.29 -16.02
C THR A 217 -12.14 -7.97 -16.49
N GLN A 218 -11.72 -7.10 -15.57
CA GLN A 218 -11.14 -5.81 -15.92
C GLN A 218 -9.63 -5.91 -16.02
N LEU A 219 -9.08 -5.28 -17.06
CA LEU A 219 -7.65 -5.05 -17.17
C LEU A 219 -7.26 -3.92 -16.22
N TYR A 220 -6.12 -4.06 -15.56
CA TYR A 220 -5.53 -3.03 -14.72
C TYR A 220 -4.07 -2.80 -15.07
N SER A 221 -3.58 -1.63 -14.79
CA SER A 221 -2.17 -1.25 -14.87
C SER A 221 -1.60 -0.99 -13.48
N LEU A 222 -0.36 -1.42 -13.25
CA LEU A 222 0.36 -1.14 -12.02
C LEU A 222 0.90 0.30 -12.08
N ILE A 223 0.64 1.08 -11.04
CA ILE A 223 1.29 2.36 -10.79
C ILE A 223 2.38 2.08 -9.76
N TRP A 224 3.61 2.03 -10.27
CA TRP A 224 4.77 1.75 -9.42
C TRP A 224 5.19 3.00 -8.67
N LEU A 225 5.34 2.89 -7.35
CA LEU A 225 5.90 3.92 -6.49
C LEU A 225 7.23 3.44 -5.93
N GLU A 226 8.30 4.15 -6.28
CA GLU A 226 9.64 3.87 -5.76
C GLU A 226 9.79 4.41 -4.32
N GLU A 227 10.77 3.86 -3.61
CA GLU A 227 11.19 4.41 -2.33
C GLU A 227 11.66 5.86 -2.50
N GLY A 228 11.13 6.76 -1.69
CA GLY A 228 11.43 8.19 -1.79
C GLY A 228 10.42 8.98 -2.62
N GLU A 229 9.35 8.37 -3.10
CA GLU A 229 8.31 9.06 -3.85
C GLU A 229 7.10 9.41 -2.97
N ILE A 230 6.54 10.57 -3.26
CA ILE A 230 5.26 11.04 -2.75
C ILE A 230 4.34 11.24 -3.93
N LEU A 231 3.19 10.57 -3.93
CA LEU A 231 2.16 10.71 -4.96
C LEU A 231 0.91 11.31 -4.33
N SER A 232 0.31 12.30 -4.98
CA SER A 232 -1.07 12.72 -4.75
C SER A 232 -1.96 12.22 -5.89
N LEU A 233 -3.13 11.70 -5.53
CA LEU A 233 -4.18 11.27 -6.44
C LEU A 233 -5.45 12.05 -6.09
N SER A 234 -5.82 13.00 -6.92
CA SER A 234 -7.01 13.82 -6.72
C SER A 234 -8.31 13.07 -7.05
N SER A 235 -9.44 13.62 -6.61
CA SER A 235 -10.77 13.04 -6.82
C SER A 235 -11.20 12.93 -8.28
N ASP A 236 -10.53 13.61 -9.21
CA ASP A 236 -10.72 13.54 -10.66
C ASP A 236 -9.67 12.69 -11.39
N GLY A 237 -8.78 12.02 -10.63
CA GLY A 237 -7.79 11.11 -11.16
C GLY A 237 -6.47 11.76 -11.59
N GLN A 238 -6.27 13.06 -11.34
CA GLN A 238 -4.98 13.69 -11.60
C GLN A 238 -3.94 13.25 -10.57
N MET A 239 -2.73 13.00 -11.05
CA MET A 239 -1.61 12.56 -10.23
C MET A 239 -0.47 13.59 -10.30
N GLU A 240 0.05 13.94 -9.13
CA GLU A 240 1.27 14.74 -9.00
C GLU A 240 2.28 13.98 -8.14
N MET A 241 3.57 14.09 -8.47
CA MET A 241 4.63 13.36 -7.79
C MET A 241 5.74 14.30 -7.34
N LEU A 242 6.31 14.02 -6.16
CA LEU A 242 7.46 14.71 -5.61
C LEU A 242 8.42 13.71 -4.97
N LEU A 243 9.73 13.96 -5.07
CA LEU A 243 10.75 13.13 -4.42
C LEU A 243 11.15 13.71 -3.06
N PHE A 244 11.43 12.82 -2.11
CA PHE A 244 12.03 13.17 -0.82
C PHE A 244 13.33 12.39 -0.58
N ASN A 245 14.19 12.91 0.32
CA ASN A 245 15.46 12.30 0.64
C ASN A 245 15.27 11.09 1.58
N THR A 246 15.74 9.93 1.16
CA THR A 246 15.59 8.65 1.87
C THR A 246 16.74 8.32 2.83
N SER A 247 17.72 9.20 3.02
CA SER A 247 18.94 8.93 3.81
C SER A 247 18.69 8.55 5.27
N ARG A 248 17.50 8.82 5.80
CA ARG A 248 17.08 8.47 7.16
C ARG A 248 16.23 7.20 7.24
N LEU A 249 15.88 6.61 6.11
CA LEU A 249 15.21 5.31 6.10
C LEU A 249 16.18 4.25 6.61
N ARG A 250 15.69 3.37 7.49
CA ARG A 250 16.49 2.23 7.92
C ARG A 250 16.56 1.22 6.77
N ASN A 251 17.78 0.86 6.40
CA ASN A 251 18.04 -0.29 5.54
C ASN A 251 17.93 -1.61 6.36
N ASP A 252 16.90 -1.74 7.16
CA ASP A 252 16.59 -3.04 7.75
C ASP A 252 16.06 -3.91 6.60
N SER A 253 16.83 -4.91 6.22
CA SER A 253 16.56 -5.88 5.15
C SER A 253 15.28 -6.70 5.41
N TYR A 254 14.14 -6.02 5.53
CA TYR A 254 12.82 -6.63 5.41
C TYR A 254 12.47 -6.96 3.94
N ALA A 255 13.41 -6.71 3.02
CA ALA A 255 13.32 -7.02 1.60
C ALA A 255 13.07 -8.50 1.27
N LEU A 256 13.24 -9.41 2.23
CA LEU A 256 12.98 -10.84 2.04
C LEU A 256 11.49 -11.22 1.98
N TRP A 257 10.57 -10.29 2.35
CA TRP A 257 9.12 -10.57 2.36
C TRP A 257 8.31 -9.74 1.36
N ASP A 258 8.98 -8.84 0.65
CA ASP A 258 8.41 -7.94 -0.33
C ASP A 258 9.17 -7.97 -1.66
N LEU A 259 9.52 -9.16 -2.10
CA LEU A 259 9.81 -9.31 -3.52
C LEU A 259 8.52 -8.90 -4.25
N PRO A 260 8.57 -7.85 -5.09
CA PRO A 260 7.48 -7.63 -5.98
C PRO A 260 7.32 -8.93 -6.76
N CYS A 261 6.20 -9.63 -6.60
CA CYS A 261 5.65 -10.31 -7.74
C CYS A 261 5.40 -9.19 -8.77
N ARG A 262 6.47 -8.76 -9.46
CA ARG A 262 6.28 -8.21 -10.77
C ARG A 262 5.53 -9.32 -11.48
N LYS A 263 4.20 -9.22 -11.58
CA LYS A 263 3.58 -9.77 -12.77
C LYS A 263 4.33 -9.07 -13.87
N LEU A 264 5.29 -9.80 -14.41
CA LEU A 264 6.04 -9.40 -15.56
C LEU A 264 5.01 -8.87 -16.53
N ALA A 265 4.91 -7.55 -16.63
CA ALA A 265 4.40 -6.96 -17.85
C ALA A 265 5.36 -7.50 -18.89
N TYR A 266 4.94 -8.54 -19.59
CA TYR A 266 5.68 -9.20 -20.64
C TYR A 266 6.30 -8.12 -21.52
N ALA A 267 7.57 -7.78 -21.24
CA ALA A 267 8.36 -6.99 -22.15
C ALA A 267 8.78 -7.95 -23.28
N GLY A 268 7.82 -8.25 -24.16
CA GLY A 268 8.01 -8.52 -25.54
C GLY A 268 9.00 -9.60 -25.99
N LYS A 269 9.09 -10.76 -25.30
CA LYS A 269 9.34 -12.04 -25.98
C LYS A 269 8.41 -13.06 -25.35
N ALA A 270 7.43 -13.51 -26.08
CA ALA A 270 6.60 -14.63 -25.69
C ALA A 270 7.49 -15.86 -25.59
N VAL A 271 7.64 -16.40 -24.39
CA VAL A 271 8.14 -17.78 -24.19
C VAL A 271 7.27 -18.69 -25.06
N SER A 272 7.89 -19.62 -25.76
CA SER A 272 7.12 -20.50 -26.66
C SER A 272 6.12 -21.30 -25.82
N ASP A 273 4.88 -21.41 -26.31
CA ASP A 273 3.82 -22.20 -25.63
C ASP A 273 4.27 -23.65 -25.37
N VAL A 274 5.19 -24.16 -26.21
CA VAL A 274 5.74 -25.52 -26.07
C VAL A 274 6.65 -25.61 -24.84
N LEU A 275 7.54 -24.64 -24.63
CA LEU A 275 8.44 -24.59 -23.48
C LEU A 275 7.66 -24.45 -22.17
N LEU A 276 6.69 -23.54 -22.14
CA LEU A 276 5.83 -23.32 -21.00
C LEU A 276 5.05 -24.59 -20.61
N ASN A 277 4.41 -25.24 -21.59
CA ASN A 277 3.70 -26.49 -21.36
C ASN A 277 4.64 -27.61 -20.89
N THR A 278 5.87 -27.65 -21.39
CA THR A 278 6.87 -28.65 -20.95
C THR A 278 7.23 -28.44 -19.48
N ALA A 279 7.51 -27.22 -19.07
CA ALA A 279 7.84 -26.87 -17.68
C ALA A 279 6.67 -27.18 -16.73
N LEU A 280 5.43 -26.82 -17.10
CA LEU A 280 4.23 -27.11 -16.33
C LEU A 280 4.00 -28.62 -16.15
N ASN A 281 4.24 -29.42 -17.21
CA ASN A 281 4.14 -30.89 -17.13
C ASN A 281 5.23 -31.51 -16.24
N MET A 282 6.35 -30.85 -16.05
CA MET A 282 7.44 -31.24 -15.15
C MET A 282 7.21 -30.80 -13.70
N GLY A 283 6.12 -30.05 -13.43
CA GLY A 283 5.72 -29.60 -12.10
C GLY A 283 6.32 -28.26 -11.67
N TYR A 284 6.84 -27.50 -12.61
CA TYR A 284 7.28 -26.11 -12.41
C TYR A 284 6.12 -25.15 -12.68
N GLU A 285 6.22 -23.93 -12.14
CA GLU A 285 5.18 -22.91 -12.31
C GLU A 285 5.53 -21.95 -13.46
N GLU A 286 4.53 -21.30 -14.03
CA GLU A 286 4.73 -20.27 -15.07
C GLU A 286 5.65 -19.13 -14.58
N GLU A 287 5.59 -18.83 -13.30
CA GLU A 287 6.43 -17.84 -12.63
C GLU A 287 7.92 -18.21 -12.63
N ASP A 288 8.24 -19.49 -12.54
CA ASP A 288 9.62 -19.98 -12.57
C ASP A 288 10.27 -19.68 -13.93
N ILE A 289 9.53 -19.93 -15.01
CA ILE A 289 9.99 -19.65 -16.37
C ILE A 289 10.10 -18.13 -16.60
N ALA A 290 9.15 -17.39 -16.09
CA ALA A 290 9.14 -15.93 -16.20
C ALA A 290 10.34 -15.29 -15.51
N ILE A 291 10.79 -15.80 -14.36
CA ILE A 291 11.96 -15.30 -13.64
C ILE A 291 13.26 -15.62 -14.39
N LEU A 292 13.43 -16.83 -14.90
CA LEU A 292 14.57 -17.19 -15.72
C LEU A 292 14.68 -16.26 -16.95
N THR A 293 13.57 -16.03 -17.65
CA THR A 293 13.51 -15.14 -18.81
C THR A 293 13.85 -13.69 -18.42
N ALA A 294 13.37 -13.21 -17.25
CA ALA A 294 13.68 -11.88 -16.74
C ALA A 294 15.16 -11.72 -16.36
N CYS A 295 15.82 -12.80 -15.95
CA CYS A 295 17.26 -12.85 -15.69
C CYS A 295 18.11 -13.07 -16.94
N GLY A 296 17.48 -13.10 -18.15
CA GLY A 296 18.16 -13.11 -19.41
C GLY A 296 18.33 -14.46 -20.08
N TYR A 297 17.77 -15.54 -19.49
CA TYR A 297 17.80 -16.85 -20.13
C TYR A 297 16.88 -16.85 -21.37
N CYS A 298 17.39 -17.40 -22.48
CA CYS A 298 16.58 -17.61 -23.68
C CYS A 298 15.86 -18.97 -23.64
N ASP A 299 14.88 -19.17 -24.54
CA ASP A 299 14.07 -20.38 -24.60
C ASP A 299 14.92 -21.66 -24.68
N ASP A 300 15.99 -21.64 -25.51
CA ASP A 300 16.88 -22.79 -25.70
C ASP A 300 17.65 -23.15 -24.41
N GLU A 301 18.10 -22.12 -23.67
CA GLU A 301 18.81 -22.29 -22.40
C GLU A 301 17.86 -22.86 -21.31
N ILE A 302 16.62 -22.36 -21.26
CA ILE A 302 15.61 -22.88 -20.32
C ILE A 302 15.24 -24.32 -20.67
N GLU A 303 15.14 -24.65 -21.96
CA GLU A 303 14.88 -26.02 -22.44
C GLU A 303 16.02 -26.99 -22.05
N GLU A 304 17.28 -26.54 -22.12
CA GLU A 304 18.44 -27.30 -21.67
C GLU A 304 18.42 -27.50 -20.15
N LEU A 305 18.10 -26.46 -19.38
CA LEU A 305 17.97 -26.55 -17.92
C LEU A 305 16.85 -27.49 -17.50
N LEU A 306 15.73 -27.56 -18.22
CA LEU A 306 14.62 -28.46 -17.91
C LEU A 306 15.00 -29.96 -18.03
N GLN A 307 16.09 -30.28 -18.76
CA GLN A 307 16.59 -31.67 -18.87
C GLN A 307 17.31 -32.12 -17.60
N ASP A 308 17.75 -31.19 -16.74
CA ASP A 308 18.38 -31.48 -15.44
C ASP A 308 17.70 -30.72 -14.32
N SER A 309 16.91 -31.42 -13.51
CA SER A 309 16.11 -30.80 -12.45
C SER A 309 16.94 -30.17 -11.32
N GLU A 310 18.20 -30.59 -11.14
CA GLU A 310 19.09 -29.98 -10.14
C GLU A 310 19.67 -28.66 -10.67
N LEU A 311 20.09 -28.66 -11.95
CA LEU A 311 20.57 -27.45 -12.61
C LEU A 311 19.46 -26.43 -12.76
N PHE A 312 18.25 -26.84 -13.12
CA PHE A 312 17.10 -25.95 -13.21
C PHE A 312 16.80 -25.27 -11.88
N ARG A 313 16.75 -26.05 -10.78
CA ARG A 313 16.51 -25.47 -9.45
C ARG A 313 17.63 -24.55 -8.98
N ALA A 314 18.89 -24.88 -9.31
CA ALA A 314 20.02 -24.02 -8.98
C ALA A 314 19.96 -22.70 -9.74
N ALA A 315 19.71 -22.74 -11.06
CA ALA A 315 19.54 -21.56 -11.90
C ALA A 315 18.34 -20.71 -11.44
N LEU A 316 17.23 -21.35 -11.07
CA LEU A 316 16.04 -20.69 -10.55
C LEU A 316 16.35 -20.01 -9.21
N GLN A 317 17.04 -20.69 -8.29
CA GLN A 317 17.41 -20.11 -6.99
C GLN A 317 18.36 -18.93 -7.16
N GLU A 318 19.34 -18.99 -8.06
CA GLU A 318 20.24 -17.90 -8.38
C GLU A 318 19.49 -16.73 -9.04
N SER A 319 18.58 -17.01 -9.96
CA SER A 319 17.74 -16.03 -10.63
C SER A 319 16.78 -15.34 -9.67
N TYR A 320 16.18 -16.06 -8.75
CA TYR A 320 15.40 -15.48 -7.66
C TYR A 320 16.25 -14.56 -6.79
N TYR A 321 17.51 -14.96 -6.51
CA TYR A 321 18.44 -14.13 -5.73
C TYR A 321 18.86 -12.88 -6.50
N ASP A 322 19.26 -13.00 -7.76
CA ASP A 322 19.65 -11.87 -8.61
C ASP A 322 18.50 -10.93 -8.89
N TYR A 323 17.32 -11.46 -9.14
CA TYR A 323 16.11 -10.69 -9.32
C TYR A 323 15.71 -9.94 -8.05
N ALA A 324 15.94 -10.56 -6.88
CA ALA A 324 15.67 -9.97 -5.57
C ALA A 324 16.64 -8.85 -5.18
N TYR A 325 17.93 -9.00 -5.51
CA TYR A 325 18.99 -8.12 -5.01
C TYR A 325 19.51 -7.11 -6.04
N HIS A 326 19.36 -7.37 -7.32
CA HIS A 326 19.93 -6.54 -8.38
C HIS A 326 18.88 -5.96 -9.34
N GLY A 327 17.60 -6.25 -9.13
CA GLY A 327 16.45 -5.73 -9.89
C GLY A 327 16.73 -5.84 -11.39
N GLY A 328 16.49 -7.01 -11.99
CA GLY A 328 16.75 -7.37 -13.38
C GLY A 328 16.99 -6.19 -14.33
N GLY A 329 18.22 -5.79 -14.43
CA GLY A 329 18.65 -4.69 -15.25
C GLY A 329 19.69 -5.15 -16.26
N TYR A 330 19.22 -5.44 -17.45
CA TYR A 330 19.95 -5.22 -18.69
C TYR A 330 18.96 -4.71 -19.75
#